data_9f8db74aac37782211ea7cde21fd8458
#
_entry.id   9f8db74aac37782211ea7cde21fd8458
#
_cell.length_a   1.000
_cell.length_b   1.000
_cell.length_c   1.000
_cell.angle_alpha   90.00
_cell.angle_beta   90.00
_cell.angle_gamma   90.00
#
_symmetry.space_group_name_H-M   'P 1'
#
loop_
_entity.id
_entity.type
_entity.pdbx_description
1 polymer ?
#
loop_
_entity_poly.entity_id
_entity_poly.type
_entity_poly.pdbx_seq_one_letter_code
_entity_poly.pdbx_strand_id
1 'polypeptide(L)'
;MATNTLIMSYVLKKFKNARPSANNRWFAYVNKPGTLSTRGLAQHMIEHGLISNRAEVEAMLTKLSECIPELVAQGYGVKLEGIGIFYPTIANVKGGAETVADFTISQNIKGVHFRFRPDSTNLDDLTTKAFGKKVTFGNGYYQEQSGPKAPKIPLAAAEPEP
;
A
#
# COMPACT_ATOMS: atom_id res chain seq x y z
N MET A 1 -15.42 5.39 -22.86
CA MET A 1 -15.76 4.88 -21.52
C MET A 1 -15.38 5.95 -20.53
N ALA A 2 -16.31 6.46 -19.73
CA ALA A 2 -16.01 7.44 -18.71
C ALA A 2 -15.11 6.77 -17.66
N THR A 3 -13.87 7.22 -17.53
CA THR A 3 -12.96 6.84 -16.46
C THR A 3 -13.55 7.37 -15.15
N ASN A 4 -14.13 6.48 -14.38
CA ASN A 4 -14.68 6.83 -13.07
C ASN A 4 -13.50 7.20 -12.16
N THR A 5 -13.11 8.47 -12.15
CA THR A 5 -11.99 8.98 -11.38
C THR A 5 -12.38 8.97 -9.90
N LEU A 6 -11.67 8.20 -9.09
CA LEU A 6 -11.92 8.09 -7.67
C LEU A 6 -11.38 9.32 -6.93
N ILE A 7 -12.20 9.88 -6.04
CA ILE A 7 -11.82 11.05 -5.26
C ILE A 7 -11.16 10.59 -3.96
N MET A 8 -9.91 10.99 -3.77
CA MET A 8 -9.17 10.74 -2.53
C MET A 8 -9.20 11.97 -1.63
N SER A 9 -9.76 11.81 -0.44
CA SER A 9 -9.76 12.86 0.59
C SER A 9 -8.36 13.02 1.21
N TYR A 10 -7.97 14.27 1.51
CA TYR A 10 -6.69 14.58 2.11
C TYR A 10 -6.80 15.52 3.30
N VAL A 11 -5.76 15.55 4.12
CA VAL A 11 -5.62 16.46 5.25
C VAL A 11 -4.27 17.16 5.23
N LEU A 12 -4.28 18.48 5.32
CA LEU A 12 -3.07 19.29 5.47
C LEU A 12 -2.63 19.27 6.93
N LYS A 13 -1.37 18.97 7.16
CA LYS A 13 -0.73 19.01 8.47
C LYS A 13 0.51 19.90 8.42
N LYS A 14 0.66 20.72 9.46
CA LYS A 14 1.84 21.57 9.60
C LYS A 14 3.00 20.74 10.12
N PHE A 15 4.11 20.79 9.43
CA PHE A 15 5.30 20.06 9.82
C PHE A 15 6.10 20.89 10.84
N LYS A 16 6.28 20.31 12.04
CA LYS A 16 7.09 20.90 13.10
C LYS A 16 8.37 20.07 13.25
N ASN A 17 9.50 20.70 13.54
CA ASN A 17 10.82 20.05 13.77
C ASN A 17 11.45 19.39 12.54
N ALA A 18 11.21 19.90 11.36
CA ALA A 18 11.87 19.47 10.14
C ALA A 18 13.15 20.28 9.87
N ARG A 19 13.86 19.86 8.83
CA ARG A 19 14.91 20.66 8.21
C ARG A 19 14.43 22.10 8.00
N PRO A 20 15.30 23.12 8.12
CA PRO A 20 14.88 24.53 8.06
C PRO A 20 13.96 24.88 6.88
N SER A 21 14.18 24.26 5.71
CA SER A 21 13.39 24.46 4.50
C SER A 21 11.95 23.93 4.55
N ALA A 22 11.65 23.00 5.46
CA ALA A 22 10.33 22.37 5.59
C ALA A 22 9.61 22.74 6.89
N ASN A 23 10.28 23.47 7.80
CA ASN A 23 9.70 23.84 9.09
C ASN A 23 8.53 24.81 8.91
N ASN A 24 7.46 24.60 9.65
CA ASN A 24 6.22 25.38 9.59
C ASN A 24 5.49 25.37 8.24
N ARG A 25 5.84 24.49 7.30
CA ARG A 25 5.11 24.32 6.05
C ARG A 25 4.01 23.27 6.18
N TRP A 26 2.99 23.40 5.35
CA TRP A 26 1.87 22.46 5.28
C TRP A 26 2.15 21.38 4.24
N PHE A 27 1.86 20.13 4.60
CA PHE A 27 2.00 18.97 3.71
C PHE A 27 0.69 18.20 3.69
N ALA A 28 0.34 17.69 2.52
CA ALA A 28 -0.83 16.87 2.32
C ALA A 28 -0.56 15.41 2.74
N TYR A 29 -1.48 14.85 3.47
CA TYR A 29 -1.53 13.44 3.86
C TYR A 29 -2.88 12.86 3.48
N VAL A 30 -2.93 11.57 3.18
CA VAL A 30 -4.20 10.89 2.94
C VAL A 30 -5.07 10.99 4.18
N ASN A 31 -6.32 11.44 4.00
CA ASN A 31 -7.33 11.40 5.05
C ASN A 31 -7.91 9.98 5.10
N LYS A 32 -7.25 9.08 5.83
CA LYS A 32 -7.63 7.66 5.89
C LYS A 32 -9.00 7.50 6.56
N PRO A 33 -10.01 6.92 5.88
CA PRO A 33 -11.29 6.59 6.50
C PRO A 33 -11.17 5.40 7.47
N GLY A 34 -10.15 4.54 7.24
CA GLY A 34 -9.87 3.36 8.05
C GLY A 34 -9.06 2.32 7.29
N THR A 35 -8.95 1.15 7.88
CA THR A 35 -8.41 -0.05 7.24
C THR A 35 -9.50 -1.10 7.21
N LEU A 36 -9.80 -1.62 6.03
CA LEU A 36 -10.73 -2.73 5.89
C LEU A 36 -10.10 -4.02 6.40
N SER A 37 -10.85 -4.79 7.18
CA SER A 37 -10.50 -6.16 7.54
C SER A 37 -10.75 -7.10 6.36
N THR A 38 -10.26 -8.35 6.46
CA THR A 38 -10.58 -9.42 5.50
C THR A 38 -12.09 -9.57 5.30
N ARG A 39 -12.84 -9.55 6.39
CA ARG A 39 -14.31 -9.59 6.36
C ARG A 39 -14.93 -8.38 5.65
N GLY A 40 -14.39 -7.17 5.89
CA GLY A 40 -14.85 -5.96 5.21
C GLY A 40 -14.54 -5.98 3.71
N LEU A 41 -13.38 -6.51 3.33
CA LEU A 41 -13.04 -6.72 1.92
C LEU A 41 -13.95 -7.76 1.27
N ALA A 42 -14.22 -8.89 1.94
CA ALA A 42 -15.14 -9.91 1.45
C ALA A 42 -16.54 -9.33 1.22
N GLN A 43 -17.03 -8.50 2.14
CA GLN A 43 -18.32 -7.82 1.97
C GLN A 43 -18.32 -6.90 0.75
N HIS A 44 -17.29 -6.10 0.57
CA HIS A 44 -17.15 -5.22 -0.58
C HIS A 44 -17.12 -5.98 -1.92
N MET A 45 -16.43 -7.13 -1.96
CA MET A 45 -16.39 -7.98 -3.16
C MET A 45 -17.77 -8.52 -3.53
N ILE A 46 -18.61 -8.85 -2.55
CA ILE A 46 -19.99 -9.29 -2.78
C ILE A 46 -20.86 -8.16 -3.34
N GLU A 47 -20.71 -6.96 -2.82
CA GLU A 47 -21.43 -5.77 -3.30
C GLU A 47 -21.11 -5.47 -4.78
N HIS A 48 -19.95 -5.91 -5.28
CA HIS A 48 -19.60 -5.88 -6.70
C HIS A 48 -20.17 -7.07 -7.51
N GLY A 49 -21.02 -7.91 -6.92
CA GLY A 49 -21.78 -8.95 -7.62
C GLY A 49 -21.00 -10.22 -7.95
N LEU A 50 -19.86 -10.45 -7.31
CA LEU A 50 -18.97 -11.52 -7.71
C LEU A 50 -19.35 -12.91 -7.17
N ILE A 51 -19.88 -13.03 -5.96
CA ILE A 51 -20.21 -14.30 -5.31
C ILE A 51 -21.36 -14.09 -4.31
N SER A 52 -22.17 -15.10 -4.12
CA SER A 52 -23.37 -15.04 -3.29
C SER A 52 -23.13 -15.19 -1.78
N ASN A 53 -21.96 -15.67 -1.34
CA ASN A 53 -21.71 -15.98 0.07
C ASN A 53 -20.44 -15.32 0.60
N ARG A 54 -20.61 -14.38 1.54
CA ARG A 54 -19.49 -13.67 2.18
C ARG A 54 -18.54 -14.61 2.92
N ALA A 55 -19.04 -15.65 3.58
CA ALA A 55 -18.21 -16.55 4.36
C ALA A 55 -17.24 -17.34 3.47
N GLU A 56 -17.65 -17.72 2.28
CA GLU A 56 -16.78 -18.38 1.29
C GLU A 56 -15.66 -17.46 0.81
N VAL A 57 -16.00 -16.20 0.51
CA VAL A 57 -14.99 -15.21 0.10
C VAL A 57 -14.00 -14.95 1.23
N GLU A 58 -14.49 -14.81 2.46
CA GLU A 58 -13.63 -14.62 3.65
C GLU A 58 -12.70 -15.82 3.85
N ALA A 59 -13.21 -17.03 3.70
CA ALA A 59 -12.42 -18.26 3.79
C ALA A 59 -11.33 -18.33 2.68
N MET A 60 -11.66 -17.97 1.44
CA MET A 60 -10.69 -17.92 0.35
C MET A 60 -9.58 -16.88 0.61
N LEU A 61 -9.93 -15.68 1.06
CA LEU A 61 -8.97 -14.65 1.40
C LEU A 61 -8.07 -15.06 2.57
N THR A 62 -8.63 -15.78 3.56
CA THR A 62 -7.86 -16.33 4.66
C THR A 62 -6.87 -17.38 4.16
N LYS A 63 -7.29 -18.28 3.27
CA LYS A 63 -6.39 -19.28 2.67
C LYS A 63 -5.28 -18.63 1.83
N LEU A 64 -5.55 -17.58 1.07
CA LEU A 64 -4.51 -16.83 0.37
C LEU A 64 -3.45 -16.27 1.33
N SER A 65 -3.88 -15.75 2.50
CA SER A 65 -2.97 -15.19 3.49
C SER A 65 -2.08 -16.25 4.17
N GLU A 66 -2.48 -17.52 4.16
CA GLU A 66 -1.70 -18.67 4.64
C GLU A 66 -0.77 -19.21 3.53
N CYS A 67 -1.33 -19.49 2.35
CA CYS A 67 -0.59 -20.17 1.27
C CYS A 67 0.49 -19.28 0.62
N ILE A 68 0.25 -17.98 0.47
CA ILE A 68 1.25 -17.09 -0.15
C ILE A 68 2.55 -17.05 0.64
N PRO A 69 2.56 -16.78 1.96
CA PRO A 69 3.80 -16.81 2.74
C PRO A 69 4.47 -18.20 2.77
N GLU A 70 3.70 -19.28 2.80
CA GLU A 70 4.23 -20.64 2.76
C GLU A 70 5.03 -20.89 1.47
N LEU A 71 4.43 -20.61 0.30
CA LEU A 71 5.10 -20.78 -0.99
C LEU A 71 6.32 -19.87 -1.13
N VAL A 72 6.22 -18.62 -0.67
CA VAL A 72 7.33 -17.69 -0.70
C VAL A 72 8.47 -18.15 0.20
N ALA A 73 8.18 -18.73 1.36
CA ALA A 73 9.19 -19.32 2.24
C ALA A 73 9.93 -20.51 1.60
N GLN A 74 9.27 -21.24 0.70
CA GLN A 74 9.87 -22.31 -0.10
C GLN A 74 10.70 -21.79 -1.30
N GLY A 75 10.74 -20.47 -1.52
CA GLY A 75 11.50 -19.83 -2.61
C GLY A 75 10.70 -19.52 -3.87
N TYR A 76 9.40 -19.80 -3.90
CA TYR A 76 8.56 -19.50 -5.04
C TYR A 76 8.22 -18.01 -5.13
N GLY A 77 8.08 -17.51 -6.35
CA GLY A 77 7.35 -16.28 -6.64
C GLY A 77 5.87 -16.60 -6.86
N VAL A 78 4.99 -15.92 -6.14
CA VAL A 78 3.54 -16.07 -6.28
C VAL A 78 2.96 -14.85 -6.97
N LYS A 79 2.47 -14.99 -8.19
CA LYS A 79 1.85 -13.92 -8.95
C LYS A 79 0.33 -13.96 -8.77
N LEU A 80 -0.25 -12.83 -8.40
CA LEU A 80 -1.67 -12.55 -8.54
C LEU A 80 -1.86 -11.56 -9.68
N GLU A 81 -2.49 -12.02 -10.75
CA GLU A 81 -2.71 -11.22 -11.95
C GLU A 81 -3.48 -9.93 -11.62
N GLY A 82 -3.00 -8.79 -12.11
CA GLY A 82 -3.58 -7.48 -11.83
C GLY A 82 -3.25 -6.90 -10.45
N ILE A 83 -2.63 -7.67 -9.55
CA ILE A 83 -2.20 -7.20 -8.23
C ILE A 83 -0.68 -7.08 -8.18
N GLY A 84 0.05 -8.18 -8.37
CA GLY A 84 1.50 -8.16 -8.31
C GLY A 84 2.10 -9.52 -7.99
N ILE A 85 3.39 -9.49 -7.68
CA ILE A 85 4.19 -10.68 -7.39
C ILE A 85 4.73 -10.57 -5.98
N PHE A 86 4.49 -11.59 -5.16
CA PHE A 86 5.13 -11.83 -3.87
C PHE A 86 6.33 -12.74 -4.09
N TYR A 87 7.49 -12.40 -3.55
CA TYR A 87 8.71 -13.18 -3.76
C TYR A 87 9.71 -13.01 -2.61
N PRO A 88 10.58 -14.01 -2.37
CA PRO A 88 11.62 -13.89 -1.36
C PRO A 88 12.87 -13.21 -1.93
N THR A 89 13.65 -12.60 -1.05
CA THR A 89 15.03 -12.21 -1.32
C THR A 89 15.90 -12.51 -0.11
N ILE A 90 17.12 -12.99 -0.34
CA ILE A 90 18.08 -13.23 0.73
C ILE A 90 18.73 -11.90 1.13
N ALA A 91 18.75 -11.64 2.43
CA ALA A 91 19.51 -10.56 3.01
C ALA A 91 20.90 -11.07 3.34
N ASN A 92 21.91 -10.58 2.63
CA ASN A 92 23.31 -10.92 2.88
C ASN A 92 23.92 -9.99 3.94
N VAL A 93 24.94 -10.47 4.63
CA VAL A 93 25.81 -9.66 5.47
C VAL A 93 26.66 -8.76 4.57
N LYS A 94 26.89 -7.51 5.03
CA LYS A 94 27.68 -6.53 4.28
C LYS A 94 29.12 -7.05 4.09
N GLY A 95 29.57 -7.05 2.86
CA GLY A 95 30.91 -7.51 2.48
C GLY A 95 30.91 -8.89 1.81
N GLY A 96 29.93 -9.76 2.10
CA GLY A 96 29.89 -11.11 1.54
C GLY A 96 31.08 -11.99 1.95
N ALA A 97 31.33 -13.06 1.20
CA ALA A 97 32.51 -13.92 1.32
C ALA A 97 33.47 -13.64 0.17
N GLU A 98 34.80 -13.72 0.40
CA GLU A 98 35.80 -13.46 -0.64
C GLU A 98 35.87 -14.61 -1.65
N THR A 99 35.67 -15.84 -1.20
CA THR A 99 35.63 -17.02 -2.06
C THR A 99 34.37 -17.87 -1.75
N VAL A 100 34.01 -18.76 -2.66
CA VAL A 100 32.93 -19.74 -2.44
C VAL A 100 33.23 -20.66 -1.26
N ALA A 101 34.49 -20.98 -1.02
CA ALA A 101 34.93 -21.84 0.08
C ALA A 101 34.75 -21.16 1.46
N ASP A 102 34.85 -19.85 1.50
CA ASP A 102 34.67 -19.07 2.74
C ASP A 102 33.19 -18.75 3.06
N PHE A 103 32.30 -19.09 2.13
CA PHE A 103 30.86 -18.84 2.34
C PHE A 103 30.28 -19.83 3.35
N THR A 104 29.68 -19.28 4.40
CA THR A 104 28.88 -20.06 5.36
C THR A 104 27.55 -19.38 5.57
N ILE A 105 26.49 -20.17 5.74
CA ILE A 105 25.14 -19.64 5.96
C ILE A 105 25.08 -18.73 7.18
N SER A 106 25.71 -19.15 8.29
CA SER A 106 25.70 -18.42 9.55
C SER A 106 26.44 -17.07 9.52
N GLN A 107 27.46 -16.95 8.68
CA GLN A 107 28.29 -15.73 8.60
C GLN A 107 27.83 -14.79 7.47
N ASN A 108 27.28 -15.32 6.39
CA ASN A 108 27.03 -14.54 5.18
C ASN A 108 25.56 -14.27 4.91
N ILE A 109 24.63 -15.06 5.47
CA ILE A 109 23.20 -14.82 5.34
C ILE A 109 22.65 -14.21 6.63
N LYS A 110 22.06 -13.02 6.50
CA LYS A 110 21.39 -12.31 7.61
C LYS A 110 19.93 -12.77 7.80
N GLY A 111 19.26 -13.19 6.71
CA GLY A 111 17.88 -13.62 6.75
C GLY A 111 17.20 -13.56 5.39
N VAL A 112 15.88 -13.60 5.40
CA VAL A 112 15.03 -13.55 4.20
C VAL A 112 14.06 -12.39 4.32
N HIS A 113 13.83 -11.67 3.23
CA HIS A 113 12.79 -10.65 3.12
C HIS A 113 11.63 -11.18 2.27
N PHE A 114 10.44 -11.00 2.75
CA PHE A 114 9.21 -11.09 1.96
C PHE A 114 9.03 -9.79 1.19
N ARG A 115 8.98 -9.86 -0.14
CA ARG A 115 8.89 -8.71 -1.05
C ARG A 115 7.60 -8.75 -1.85
N PHE A 116 7.12 -7.57 -2.20
CA PHE A 116 6.00 -7.38 -3.11
C PHE A 116 6.40 -6.41 -4.22
N ARG A 117 6.04 -6.73 -5.45
CA ARG A 117 6.16 -5.85 -6.60
C ARG A 117 4.82 -5.76 -7.30
N PRO A 118 4.24 -4.56 -7.47
CA PRO A 118 3.00 -4.36 -8.21
C PRO A 118 3.07 -4.94 -9.62
N ASP A 119 1.95 -5.43 -10.14
CA ASP A 119 1.86 -5.86 -11.55
C ASP A 119 1.88 -4.63 -12.45
N SER A 120 2.75 -4.66 -13.46
CA SER A 120 2.90 -3.60 -14.47
C SER A 120 2.47 -4.06 -15.86
N THR A 121 1.98 -5.28 -15.99
CA THR A 121 1.70 -5.92 -17.29
C THR A 121 0.23 -5.82 -17.71
N ASN A 122 -0.64 -5.34 -16.83
CA ASN A 122 -2.09 -5.30 -17.06
C ASN A 122 -2.58 -3.87 -17.31
N LEU A 123 -3.74 -3.73 -17.97
CA LEU A 123 -4.43 -2.44 -18.18
C LEU A 123 -4.74 -1.71 -16.87
N ASP A 124 -4.85 -2.46 -15.77
CA ASP A 124 -5.05 -1.97 -14.40
C ASP A 124 -3.74 -1.89 -13.58
N ASP A 125 -2.66 -1.52 -14.26
CA ASP A 125 -1.34 -1.31 -13.67
C ASP A 125 -1.42 -0.58 -12.31
N LEU A 126 -0.88 -1.22 -11.25
CA LEU A 126 -0.80 -0.69 -9.90
C LEU A 126 0.51 0.05 -9.61
N THR A 127 1.33 0.30 -10.64
CA THR A 127 2.51 1.15 -10.46
C THR A 127 2.08 2.55 -9.99
N THR A 128 2.92 3.21 -9.22
CA THR A 128 2.64 4.55 -8.68
C THR A 128 2.20 5.54 -9.78
N LYS A 129 2.80 5.43 -10.98
CA LYS A 129 2.48 6.30 -12.11
C LYS A 129 1.09 6.04 -12.69
N ALA A 130 0.70 4.79 -12.86
CA ALA A 130 -0.60 4.42 -13.42
C ALA A 130 -1.71 4.60 -12.38
N PHE A 131 -1.48 4.17 -11.13
CA PHE A 131 -2.42 4.36 -10.03
C PHE A 131 -2.73 5.84 -9.79
N GLY A 132 -1.71 6.71 -9.84
CA GLY A 132 -1.89 8.15 -9.67
C GLY A 132 -2.83 8.79 -10.69
N LYS A 133 -2.94 8.22 -11.90
CA LYS A 133 -3.87 8.70 -12.95
C LYS A 133 -5.34 8.35 -12.67
N LYS A 134 -5.60 7.36 -11.82
CA LYS A 134 -6.96 6.91 -11.45
C LYS A 134 -7.56 7.72 -10.29
N VAL A 135 -6.76 8.58 -9.66
CA VAL A 135 -7.13 9.29 -8.43
C VAL A 135 -7.12 10.80 -8.67
N THR A 136 -8.20 11.45 -8.25
CA THR A 136 -8.29 12.91 -8.12
C THR A 136 -8.35 13.28 -6.64
N PHE A 137 -7.72 14.38 -6.25
CA PHE A 137 -7.79 14.87 -4.88
C PHE A 137 -9.00 15.77 -4.69
N GLY A 138 -9.76 15.53 -3.63
CA GLY A 138 -10.92 16.32 -3.25
C GLY A 138 -11.21 16.22 -1.76
N ASN A 139 -12.23 16.92 -1.26
CA ASN A 139 -12.64 16.90 0.14
C ASN A 139 -11.46 17.09 1.09
N GLY A 140 -10.77 18.25 0.95
CA GLY A 140 -9.61 18.61 1.74
C GLY A 140 -9.98 19.04 3.16
N TYR A 141 -9.10 18.75 4.12
CA TYR A 141 -9.19 19.18 5.50
C TYR A 141 -7.83 19.72 5.94
N TYR A 142 -7.81 20.48 7.05
CA TYR A 142 -6.55 20.82 7.72
C TYR A 142 -6.61 20.54 9.21
N GLN A 143 -5.46 20.34 9.82
CA GLN A 143 -5.27 20.16 11.26
C GLN A 143 -4.23 21.15 11.77
N GLU A 144 -4.61 22.02 12.70
CA GLU A 144 -3.69 22.99 13.30
C GLU A 144 -2.81 22.35 14.40
N GLN A 145 -3.35 21.33 15.06
CA GLN A 145 -2.67 20.60 16.11
C GLN A 145 -2.16 19.26 15.62
N SER A 146 -1.00 18.84 16.10
CA SER A 146 -0.46 17.52 15.82
C SER A 146 -1.10 16.48 16.73
N GLY A 147 -1.59 15.38 16.14
CA GLY A 147 -2.10 14.24 16.90
C GLY A 147 -3.19 13.49 16.17
N PRO A 148 -3.38 12.18 16.47
CA PRO A 148 -4.37 11.34 15.79
C PRO A 148 -5.83 11.76 16.10
N LYS A 149 -6.06 12.42 17.23
CA LYS A 149 -7.38 12.89 17.68
C LYS A 149 -7.64 14.38 17.41
N ALA A 150 -6.67 15.10 16.80
CA ALA A 150 -6.85 16.51 16.50
C ALA A 150 -8.03 16.73 15.53
N PRO A 151 -8.89 17.74 15.76
CA PRO A 151 -10.04 18.01 14.90
C PRO A 151 -9.57 18.30 13.47
N LYS A 152 -10.31 17.78 12.49
CA LYS A 152 -10.12 18.04 11.07
C LYS A 152 -11.11 19.10 10.64
N ILE A 153 -10.62 20.23 10.17
CA ILE A 153 -11.42 21.36 9.72
C ILE A 153 -11.50 21.27 8.21
N PRO A 154 -12.70 21.26 7.58
CA PRO A 154 -12.83 21.25 6.13
C PRO A 154 -12.13 22.48 5.51
N LEU A 155 -11.42 22.28 4.42
CA LEU A 155 -11.03 23.37 3.54
C LEU A 155 -12.29 23.84 2.82
N ALA A 156 -12.59 25.13 2.86
CA ALA A 156 -13.61 25.70 1.99
C ALA A 156 -13.32 25.30 0.55
N ALA A 157 -14.34 24.87 -0.20
CA ALA A 157 -14.19 24.57 -1.60
C ALA A 157 -13.55 25.82 -2.26
N ALA A 158 -12.38 25.65 -2.87
CA ALA A 158 -11.85 26.71 -3.71
C ALA A 158 -12.90 26.95 -4.80
N GLU A 159 -13.46 28.12 -4.86
CA GLU A 159 -14.31 28.52 -5.98
C GLU A 159 -13.48 28.30 -7.25
N PRO A 160 -14.05 27.70 -8.31
CA PRO A 160 -13.36 27.60 -9.58
C PRO A 160 -12.98 29.02 -10.00
N GLU A 161 -11.71 29.25 -10.22
CA GLU A 161 -11.26 30.51 -10.80
C GLU A 161 -11.96 30.70 -12.16
N PRO A 162 -12.41 31.96 -12.46
CA PRO A 162 -13.19 32.27 -13.66
C PRO A 162 -12.45 32.06 -14.96
#